data_ef5c56ecafd4684cc8904b0ebbf06070
#
_entry.id   ef5c56ecafd4684cc8904b0ebbf06070
#
_cell.length_a   1.000
_cell.length_b   1.000
_cell.length_c   1.000
_cell.angle_alpha   90.00
_cell.angle_beta   90.00
_cell.angle_gamma   90.00
#
_symmetry.space_group_name_H-M   'P 1'
#
loop_
_entity.id
_entity.type
_entity.pdbx_description
1 polymer ?
#
loop_
_entity_poly.entity_id
_entity_poly.type
_entity_poly.pdbx_seq_one_letter_code
_entity_poly.pdbx_strand_id
1 'polypeptide(L)'
;MARSGVRPERNKQSGGGNAPAEIDYEYVGEQADLDAIIDVLVGVDRYALDTEFHRERTYFPKLALIQIAWHETEDDGTKVQRLALIDPLVVDVRVFGRVFDTEALCVIHAAQQDLDVMMHSIGSVPRRMFDTQLAAGFVGYGTPSLVALLQGEINITPAKGDRLTDWLRRPLTENQCQYAAVDVEYLLEVHQLLVAKLAEAGRLDWSADACEDLRTRPVSGAHPENAWLRLKDARSLRPSSRAIAQAIAAWREQRAMR
;
A
#
# COMPACT_ATOMS: atom_id res chain seq x y z
N MET A 1 -28.00 -3.42 -19.03
CA MET A 1 -28.61 -2.57 -17.98
C MET A 1 -27.56 -1.52 -17.60
N ALA A 2 -27.88 -0.23 -17.73
CA ALA A 2 -26.91 0.85 -17.60
C ALA A 2 -26.41 1.02 -16.16
N ARG A 3 -25.09 1.05 -15.98
CA ARG A 3 -24.43 1.35 -14.72
C ARG A 3 -24.58 2.85 -14.42
N SER A 4 -25.27 3.22 -13.34
CA SER A 4 -25.38 4.61 -12.87
C SER A 4 -24.40 4.83 -11.71
N GLY A 5 -23.15 5.15 -12.06
CA GLY A 5 -22.23 5.78 -11.12
C GLY A 5 -22.53 7.26 -11.09
N VAL A 6 -22.82 7.82 -9.93
CA VAL A 6 -23.03 9.26 -9.76
C VAL A 6 -21.68 9.97 -9.87
N ARG A 7 -21.42 10.63 -11.01
CA ARG A 7 -20.29 11.54 -11.19
C ARG A 7 -20.62 12.90 -10.56
N PRO A 8 -19.71 13.55 -9.84
CA PRO A 8 -19.83 14.99 -9.57
C PRO A 8 -19.63 15.79 -10.87
N GLU A 9 -20.45 16.82 -11.07
CA GLU A 9 -20.46 17.67 -12.27
C GLU A 9 -19.13 18.42 -12.45
N ARG A 10 -18.61 18.38 -13.68
CA ARG A 10 -17.38 19.09 -14.10
C ARG A 10 -17.61 20.59 -14.20
N ASN A 11 -16.85 21.37 -13.45
CA ASN A 11 -16.71 22.79 -13.68
C ASN A 11 -15.43 23.08 -14.50
N LYS A 12 -15.59 23.42 -15.79
CA LYS A 12 -14.48 23.77 -16.69
C LYS A 12 -14.03 25.20 -16.41
N GLN A 13 -12.83 25.39 -15.87
CA GLN A 13 -12.11 26.65 -16.03
C GLN A 13 -10.73 26.40 -16.62
N SER A 14 -10.52 27.02 -17.78
CA SER A 14 -9.30 27.01 -18.58
C SER A 14 -8.24 27.94 -17.98
N GLY A 15 -7.09 27.39 -17.61
CA GLY A 15 -5.88 28.15 -17.28
C GLY A 15 -4.66 27.34 -17.75
N GLY A 16 -3.93 27.85 -18.75
CA GLY A 16 -2.82 27.17 -19.41
C GLY A 16 -1.61 27.03 -18.48
N GLY A 17 -1.29 25.83 -18.19
CA GLY A 17 -0.09 25.27 -17.60
C GLY A 17 -0.25 23.78 -17.75
N ASN A 18 0.83 23.07 -18.10
CA ASN A 18 0.82 21.62 -18.29
C ASN A 18 0.52 20.95 -16.94
N ALA A 19 -0.77 20.95 -16.53
CA ALA A 19 -1.23 20.20 -15.37
C ALA A 19 -1.02 18.70 -15.67
N PRO A 20 -0.51 17.89 -14.74
CA PRO A 20 -0.46 16.45 -14.94
C PRO A 20 -1.85 15.96 -15.31
N ALA A 21 -1.91 15.00 -16.25
CA ALA A 21 -3.17 14.41 -16.67
C ALA A 21 -3.93 13.90 -15.45
N GLU A 22 -5.22 14.21 -15.38
CA GLU A 22 -6.11 13.72 -14.32
C GLU A 22 -6.21 12.20 -14.44
N ILE A 23 -5.90 11.47 -13.36
CA ILE A 23 -5.96 10.02 -13.32
C ILE A 23 -7.43 9.61 -13.20
N ASP A 24 -7.88 8.69 -14.05
CA ASP A 24 -9.23 8.13 -13.97
C ASP A 24 -9.26 6.99 -12.95
N TYR A 25 -10.20 7.07 -12.00
CA TYR A 25 -10.34 6.08 -10.93
C TYR A 25 -11.81 5.83 -10.62
N GLU A 26 -12.11 4.65 -10.08
CA GLU A 26 -13.40 4.31 -9.49
C GLU A 26 -13.33 4.52 -7.96
N TYR A 27 -14.24 5.34 -7.40
CA TYR A 27 -14.36 5.45 -5.95
C TYR A 27 -15.38 4.41 -5.45
N VAL A 28 -14.93 3.51 -4.58
CA VAL A 28 -15.70 2.35 -4.12
C VAL A 28 -16.21 2.58 -2.69
N GLY A 29 -17.48 2.90 -2.57
CA GLY A 29 -18.18 3.11 -1.30
C GLY A 29 -19.32 2.12 -1.04
N GLU A 30 -19.57 1.19 -1.96
CA GLU A 30 -20.61 0.17 -1.85
C GLU A 30 -19.99 -1.23 -1.84
N GLN A 31 -20.52 -2.13 -0.99
CA GLN A 31 -19.94 -3.47 -0.84
C GLN A 31 -20.05 -4.29 -2.13
N ALA A 32 -21.13 -4.13 -2.88
CA ALA A 32 -21.35 -4.87 -4.13
C ALA A 32 -20.30 -4.51 -5.21
N ASP A 33 -19.85 -3.25 -5.26
CA ASP A 33 -18.81 -2.80 -6.19
C ASP A 33 -17.45 -3.36 -5.77
N LEU A 34 -17.15 -3.36 -4.46
CA LEU A 34 -15.96 -4.02 -3.94
C LEU A 34 -15.94 -5.51 -4.26
N ASP A 35 -17.06 -6.23 -4.01
CA ASP A 35 -17.14 -7.66 -4.27
C ASP A 35 -16.91 -7.97 -5.76
N ALA A 36 -17.44 -7.13 -6.67
CA ALA A 36 -17.20 -7.26 -8.11
C ALA A 36 -15.73 -7.07 -8.49
N ILE A 37 -15.05 -6.09 -7.89
CA ILE A 37 -13.61 -5.87 -8.07
C ILE A 37 -12.81 -7.07 -7.54
N ILE A 38 -13.13 -7.57 -6.36
CA ILE A 38 -12.47 -8.76 -5.78
C ILE A 38 -12.62 -9.97 -6.69
N ASP A 39 -13.80 -10.20 -7.29
CA ASP A 39 -14.04 -11.30 -8.24
C ASP A 39 -13.15 -11.20 -9.49
N VAL A 40 -12.83 -9.99 -9.94
CA VAL A 40 -11.85 -9.76 -11.03
C VAL A 40 -10.42 -10.02 -10.52
N LEU A 41 -10.07 -9.45 -9.37
CA LEU A 41 -8.71 -9.48 -8.83
C LEU A 41 -8.21 -10.88 -8.48
N VAL A 42 -9.09 -11.82 -8.12
CA VAL A 42 -8.69 -13.21 -7.86
C VAL A 42 -8.21 -13.94 -9.13
N GLY A 43 -8.49 -13.39 -10.31
CA GLY A 43 -8.09 -13.93 -11.61
C GLY A 43 -6.91 -13.20 -12.27
N VAL A 44 -6.37 -12.13 -11.70
CA VAL A 44 -5.25 -11.40 -12.31
C VAL A 44 -3.90 -12.00 -11.90
N ASP A 45 -2.88 -11.82 -12.75
CA ASP A 45 -1.51 -12.25 -12.44
C ASP A 45 -0.83 -11.32 -11.43
N ARG A 46 -1.17 -10.04 -11.44
CA ARG A 46 -0.59 -9.00 -10.58
C ARG A 46 -1.49 -7.79 -10.45
N TYR A 47 -1.35 -7.10 -9.33
CA TYR A 47 -2.00 -5.83 -9.03
C TYR A 47 -1.05 -4.92 -8.24
N ALA A 48 -1.22 -3.60 -8.35
CA ALA A 48 -0.57 -2.63 -7.48
C ALA A 48 -1.48 -2.31 -6.30
N LEU A 49 -0.91 -2.07 -5.12
CA LEU A 49 -1.66 -1.71 -3.91
C LEU A 49 -0.86 -0.68 -3.10
N ASP A 50 -1.59 0.25 -2.50
CA ASP A 50 -1.09 1.18 -1.49
C ASP A 50 -2.18 1.43 -0.44
N THR A 51 -1.83 1.97 0.74
CA THR A 51 -2.81 2.26 1.80
C THR A 51 -2.57 3.62 2.43
N GLU A 52 -3.66 4.35 2.71
CA GLU A 52 -3.64 5.50 3.60
C GLU A 52 -4.24 5.14 4.95
N PHE A 53 -3.61 5.59 6.03
CA PHE A 53 -4.02 5.23 7.38
C PHE A 53 -3.67 6.32 8.40
N HIS A 54 -4.36 6.29 9.53
CA HIS A 54 -4.10 7.16 10.68
C HIS A 54 -3.43 6.36 11.81
N ARG A 55 -2.31 6.89 12.38
CA ARG A 55 -1.51 6.20 13.40
C ARG A 55 -1.25 7.03 14.66
N GLU A 56 -1.61 8.30 14.67
CA GLU A 56 -1.17 9.23 15.72
C GLU A 56 -1.88 9.01 17.08
N ARG A 57 -3.11 8.51 17.07
CA ARG A 57 -3.96 8.45 18.27
C ARG A 57 -4.33 7.03 18.71
N THR A 58 -3.90 6.02 17.96
CA THR A 58 -4.23 4.62 18.20
C THR A 58 -2.98 3.77 18.23
N TYR A 59 -3.00 2.69 19.01
CA TYR A 59 -1.88 1.75 19.06
C TYR A 59 -1.71 1.02 17.71
N PHE A 60 -2.82 0.52 17.16
CA PHE A 60 -2.85 -0.04 15.81
C PHE A 60 -3.24 1.04 14.79
N PRO A 61 -2.65 1.01 13.60
CA PRO A 61 -3.03 1.92 12.54
C PRO A 61 -4.50 1.70 12.17
N LYS A 62 -5.21 2.79 11.91
CA LYS A 62 -6.59 2.75 11.40
C LYS A 62 -6.55 2.99 9.89
N LEU A 63 -6.89 1.96 9.12
CA LEU A 63 -7.00 2.04 7.67
C LEU A 63 -8.04 3.10 7.27
N ALA A 64 -7.68 3.95 6.30
CA ALA A 64 -8.49 5.08 5.85
C ALA A 64 -8.81 5.04 4.35
N LEU A 65 -7.94 4.44 3.53
CA LEU A 65 -8.17 4.25 2.10
C LEU A 65 -7.30 3.08 1.62
N ILE A 66 -7.80 2.30 0.64
CA ILE A 66 -7.00 1.35 -0.14
C ILE A 66 -7.01 1.83 -1.58
N GLN A 67 -5.83 1.97 -2.15
CA GLN A 67 -5.64 2.20 -3.57
C GLN A 67 -5.25 0.90 -4.25
N ILE A 68 -5.85 0.60 -5.39
CA ILE A 68 -5.50 -0.60 -6.14
C ILE A 68 -5.54 -0.32 -7.65
N ALA A 69 -4.55 -0.87 -8.37
CA ALA A 69 -4.53 -0.82 -9.82
C ALA A 69 -4.22 -2.21 -10.40
N TRP A 70 -4.88 -2.54 -11.51
CA TRP A 70 -4.71 -3.83 -12.19
C TRP A 70 -4.92 -3.65 -13.70
N HIS A 71 -4.59 -4.68 -14.46
CA HIS A 71 -4.90 -4.71 -15.89
C HIS A 71 -6.05 -5.66 -16.16
N GLU A 72 -7.00 -5.20 -16.95
CA GLU A 72 -8.05 -6.03 -17.55
C GLU A 72 -7.78 -6.19 -19.05
N THR A 73 -8.24 -7.30 -19.59
CA THR A 73 -8.24 -7.49 -21.04
C THR A 73 -9.67 -7.31 -21.54
N GLU A 74 -9.87 -6.30 -22.36
CA GLU A 74 -11.15 -6.01 -23.01
C GLU A 74 -11.49 -7.08 -24.04
N ASP A 75 -12.73 -7.11 -24.53
CA ASP A 75 -13.24 -8.09 -25.51
C ASP A 75 -12.44 -8.09 -26.83
N ASP A 76 -11.83 -6.96 -27.19
CA ASP A 76 -11.00 -6.80 -28.39
C ASP A 76 -9.53 -7.23 -28.17
N GLY A 77 -9.18 -7.71 -26.96
CA GLY A 77 -7.83 -8.10 -26.56
C GLY A 77 -6.95 -6.97 -26.07
N THR A 78 -7.45 -5.73 -26.01
CA THR A 78 -6.71 -4.57 -25.48
C THR A 78 -6.56 -4.70 -23.97
N LYS A 79 -5.34 -4.49 -23.47
CA LYS A 79 -5.10 -4.38 -22.01
C LYS A 79 -5.32 -2.96 -21.55
N VAL A 80 -6.23 -2.77 -20.63
CA VAL A 80 -6.56 -1.49 -20.01
C VAL A 80 -6.23 -1.54 -18.54
N GLN A 81 -5.56 -0.51 -18.04
CA GLN A 81 -5.34 -0.35 -16.60
C GLN A 81 -6.62 0.17 -15.95
N ARG A 82 -7.03 -0.46 -14.87
CA ARG A 82 -8.11 -0.04 -13.98
C ARG A 82 -7.51 0.40 -12.66
N LEU A 83 -8.14 1.37 -12.04
CA LEU A 83 -7.76 1.89 -10.74
C LEU A 83 -9.00 2.12 -9.86
N ALA A 84 -8.94 1.67 -8.61
CA ALA A 84 -9.99 1.91 -7.65
C ALA A 84 -9.45 2.48 -6.34
N LEU A 85 -10.21 3.40 -5.75
CA LEU A 85 -10.02 3.96 -4.42
C LEU A 85 -11.14 3.43 -3.52
N ILE A 86 -10.80 2.56 -2.58
CA ILE A 86 -11.75 1.80 -1.78
C ILE A 86 -11.84 2.43 -0.38
N ASP A 87 -13.05 2.77 0.04
CA ASP A 87 -13.32 3.39 1.34
C ASP A 87 -13.57 2.33 2.44
N PRO A 88 -12.57 1.98 3.26
CA PRO A 88 -12.69 0.95 4.29
C PRO A 88 -13.54 1.40 5.48
N LEU A 89 -14.01 2.66 5.49
CA LEU A 89 -14.89 3.16 6.55
C LEU A 89 -16.37 2.77 6.33
N VAL A 90 -16.71 2.37 5.08
CA VAL A 90 -18.09 2.04 4.69
C VAL A 90 -18.25 0.65 4.08
N VAL A 91 -17.15 0.00 3.64
CA VAL A 91 -17.16 -1.37 3.10
C VAL A 91 -16.31 -2.32 3.96
N ASP A 92 -16.63 -3.61 3.91
CA ASP A 92 -15.88 -4.65 4.60
C ASP A 92 -14.68 -5.12 3.75
N VAL A 93 -13.51 -4.56 4.04
CA VAL A 93 -12.27 -4.86 3.31
C VAL A 93 -11.67 -6.24 3.61
N ARG A 94 -12.22 -7.01 4.56
CA ARG A 94 -11.73 -8.38 4.86
C ARG A 94 -11.90 -9.31 3.66
N VAL A 95 -12.75 -8.97 2.71
CA VAL A 95 -12.90 -9.70 1.43
C VAL A 95 -11.61 -9.74 0.61
N PHE A 96 -10.65 -8.79 0.83
CA PHE A 96 -9.31 -8.83 0.24
C PHE A 96 -8.52 -10.09 0.58
N GLY A 97 -8.86 -10.78 1.68
CA GLY A 97 -8.28 -12.08 2.00
C GLY A 97 -8.38 -13.08 0.85
N ARG A 98 -9.44 -13.03 0.04
CA ARG A 98 -9.60 -13.86 -1.16
C ARG A 98 -8.52 -13.59 -2.22
N VAL A 99 -8.15 -12.32 -2.40
CA VAL A 99 -7.09 -11.92 -3.35
C VAL A 99 -5.71 -12.24 -2.77
N PHE A 100 -5.51 -11.98 -1.48
CA PHE A 100 -4.23 -12.22 -0.80
C PHE A 100 -3.84 -13.70 -0.71
N ASP A 101 -4.82 -14.60 -0.73
CA ASP A 101 -4.61 -16.06 -0.76
C ASP A 101 -4.28 -16.61 -2.15
N THR A 102 -4.36 -15.79 -3.21
CA THR A 102 -3.99 -16.20 -4.58
C THR A 102 -2.48 -16.13 -4.81
N GLU A 103 -2.05 -16.62 -6.00
CA GLU A 103 -0.67 -16.48 -6.48
C GLU A 103 -0.43 -15.12 -7.20
N ALA A 104 -1.43 -14.22 -7.24
CA ALA A 104 -1.29 -12.90 -7.80
C ALA A 104 -0.20 -12.10 -7.09
N LEU A 105 0.67 -11.44 -7.85
CA LEU A 105 1.75 -10.63 -7.30
C LEU A 105 1.23 -9.26 -6.88
N CYS A 106 1.29 -8.95 -5.59
CA CYS A 106 1.06 -7.60 -5.07
C CYS A 106 2.31 -6.74 -5.30
N VAL A 107 2.20 -5.70 -6.09
CA VAL A 107 3.25 -4.69 -6.30
C VAL A 107 2.95 -3.49 -5.40
N ILE A 108 3.91 -3.12 -4.57
CA ILE A 108 3.75 -2.08 -3.56
C ILE A 108 5.05 -1.27 -3.43
N HIS A 109 5.00 -0.09 -2.81
CA HIS A 109 6.19 0.74 -2.57
C HIS A 109 6.38 1.00 -1.08
N ALA A 110 7.54 0.59 -0.51
CA ALA A 110 7.87 0.77 0.91
C ALA A 110 6.88 0.11 1.89
N ALA A 111 6.49 -1.12 1.62
CA ALA A 111 5.37 -1.88 2.15
C ALA A 111 5.33 -2.09 3.68
N GLN A 112 6.38 -1.76 4.42
CA GLN A 112 6.50 -2.17 5.83
C GLN A 112 5.32 -1.72 6.70
N GLN A 113 4.78 -0.53 6.46
CA GLN A 113 3.66 -0.01 7.24
C GLN A 113 2.32 -0.56 6.74
N ASP A 114 2.20 -0.74 5.42
CA ASP A 114 1.00 -1.28 4.78
C ASP A 114 0.74 -2.73 5.19
N LEU A 115 1.79 -3.55 5.32
CA LEU A 115 1.67 -4.92 5.84
C LEU A 115 1.10 -4.94 7.27
N ASP A 116 1.54 -4.00 8.12
CA ASP A 116 1.02 -3.83 9.48
C ASP A 116 -0.49 -3.46 9.45
N VAL A 117 -0.84 -2.48 8.60
CA VAL A 117 -2.22 -2.00 8.42
C VAL A 117 -3.12 -3.10 7.87
N MET A 118 -2.68 -3.80 6.82
CA MET A 118 -3.44 -4.91 6.21
C MET A 118 -3.68 -6.04 7.21
N MET A 119 -2.66 -6.46 7.96
CA MET A 119 -2.83 -7.52 8.95
C MET A 119 -3.84 -7.15 10.03
N HIS A 120 -3.87 -5.88 10.48
CA HIS A 120 -4.83 -5.44 11.51
C HIS A 120 -6.24 -5.19 10.96
N SER A 121 -6.38 -4.74 9.72
CA SER A 121 -7.67 -4.34 9.14
C SER A 121 -8.34 -5.44 8.33
N ILE A 122 -7.54 -6.27 7.64
CA ILE A 122 -8.01 -7.34 6.74
C ILE A 122 -7.86 -8.72 7.41
N GLY A 123 -6.80 -8.88 8.25
CA GLY A 123 -6.46 -10.13 8.92
C GLY A 123 -5.46 -10.99 8.14
N SER A 124 -4.99 -10.55 6.99
CA SER A 124 -3.99 -11.22 6.16
C SER A 124 -3.17 -10.21 5.36
N VAL A 125 -2.09 -10.68 4.75
CA VAL A 125 -1.23 -9.94 3.83
C VAL A 125 -1.08 -10.75 2.53
N PRO A 126 -0.73 -10.10 1.39
CA PRO A 126 -0.54 -10.80 0.13
C PRO A 126 0.44 -11.98 0.25
N ARG A 127 0.10 -13.10 -0.36
CA ARG A 127 0.94 -14.31 -0.39
C ARG A 127 2.24 -14.10 -1.15
N ARG A 128 2.20 -13.26 -2.20
CA ARG A 128 3.34 -12.86 -3.01
C ARG A 128 3.40 -11.35 -3.11
N MET A 129 4.58 -10.79 -2.89
CA MET A 129 4.77 -9.34 -2.85
C MET A 129 6.07 -8.94 -3.56
N PHE A 130 6.03 -7.80 -4.24
CA PHE A 130 7.19 -7.11 -4.80
C PHE A 130 7.20 -5.66 -4.28
N ASP A 131 8.16 -5.34 -3.43
CA ASP A 131 8.36 -3.98 -2.94
C ASP A 131 9.32 -3.24 -3.87
N THR A 132 8.79 -2.24 -4.58
CA THR A 132 9.56 -1.47 -5.57
C THR A 132 10.67 -0.65 -4.93
N GLN A 133 10.56 -0.23 -3.66
CA GLN A 133 11.62 0.47 -2.95
C GLN A 133 12.80 -0.46 -2.63
N LEU A 134 12.52 -1.67 -2.11
CA LEU A 134 13.54 -2.69 -1.86
C LEU A 134 14.22 -3.13 -3.14
N ALA A 135 13.43 -3.43 -4.17
CA ALA A 135 13.91 -3.86 -5.47
C ALA A 135 14.85 -2.82 -6.12
N ALA A 136 14.48 -1.53 -6.06
CA ALA A 136 15.28 -0.44 -6.56
C ALA A 136 16.66 -0.35 -5.87
N GLY A 137 16.75 -0.72 -4.59
CA GLY A 137 18.02 -0.78 -3.87
C GLY A 137 19.05 -1.70 -4.52
N PHE A 138 18.62 -2.79 -5.16
CA PHE A 138 19.50 -3.75 -5.83
C PHE A 138 19.94 -3.30 -7.23
N VAL A 139 19.37 -2.24 -7.78
CA VAL A 139 19.73 -1.68 -9.10
C VAL A 139 20.32 -0.27 -9.03
N GLY A 140 20.82 0.11 -7.84
CA GLY A 140 21.63 1.33 -7.67
C GLY A 140 20.91 2.52 -7.04
N TYR A 141 19.61 2.40 -6.75
CA TYR A 141 18.94 3.36 -5.88
C TYR A 141 19.26 3.03 -4.41
N GLY A 142 19.30 4.00 -3.52
CA GLY A 142 19.37 3.71 -2.09
C GLY A 142 17.99 3.23 -1.58
N THR A 143 17.32 4.07 -0.79
CA THR A 143 15.90 3.90 -0.40
C THR A 143 15.10 5.02 -1.07
N PRO A 144 14.76 4.92 -2.36
CA PRO A 144 14.10 6.01 -3.07
C PRO A 144 12.68 6.20 -2.54
N SER A 145 12.20 7.45 -2.52
CA SER A 145 10.76 7.70 -2.44
C SER A 145 10.11 7.31 -3.77
N LEU A 146 8.80 7.06 -3.77
CA LEU A 146 8.06 6.77 -5.01
C LEU A 146 8.29 7.86 -6.06
N VAL A 147 8.21 9.14 -5.67
CA VAL A 147 8.48 10.27 -6.59
C VAL A 147 9.87 10.21 -7.21
N ALA A 148 10.90 9.90 -6.41
CA ALA A 148 12.27 9.77 -6.94
C ALA A 148 12.41 8.57 -7.90
N LEU A 149 11.71 7.48 -7.61
CA LEU A 149 11.69 6.29 -8.44
C LEU A 149 10.96 6.53 -9.77
N LEU A 150 9.77 7.16 -9.74
CA LEU A 150 9.01 7.53 -10.93
C LEU A 150 9.81 8.50 -11.83
N GLN A 151 10.46 9.48 -11.21
CA GLN A 151 11.31 10.42 -11.97
C GLN A 151 12.50 9.70 -12.62
N GLY A 152 13.14 8.76 -11.90
CA GLY A 152 14.31 8.03 -12.41
C GLY A 152 13.98 6.98 -13.47
N GLU A 153 12.85 6.29 -13.36
CA GLU A 153 12.48 5.18 -14.23
C GLU A 153 11.65 5.59 -15.45
N ILE A 154 10.72 6.52 -15.29
CA ILE A 154 9.72 6.86 -16.32
C ILE A 154 9.62 8.37 -16.58
N ASN A 155 10.50 9.18 -15.95
CA ASN A 155 10.55 10.63 -16.09
C ASN A 155 9.22 11.34 -15.74
N ILE A 156 8.47 10.80 -14.78
CA ILE A 156 7.23 11.37 -14.26
C ILE A 156 7.52 11.99 -12.88
N THR A 157 7.06 13.22 -12.70
CA THR A 157 7.05 13.89 -11.39
C THR A 157 5.60 14.16 -11.01
N PRO A 158 5.02 13.38 -10.10
CA PRO A 158 3.67 13.62 -9.61
C PRO A 158 3.51 15.00 -9.01
N ALA A 159 2.31 15.57 -9.09
CA ALA A 159 2.00 16.80 -8.38
C ALA A 159 2.23 16.60 -6.87
N LYS A 160 2.71 17.66 -6.19
CA LYS A 160 2.86 17.63 -4.74
C LYS A 160 1.49 17.48 -4.10
N GLY A 161 1.28 16.35 -3.44
CA GLY A 161 0.04 16.06 -2.73
C GLY A 161 0.09 16.39 -1.25
N ASP A 162 -1.05 16.35 -0.62
CA ASP A 162 -1.27 16.59 0.83
C ASP A 162 -0.99 15.32 1.65
N ARG A 163 0.27 14.91 1.77
CA ARG A 163 0.69 13.74 2.56
C ARG A 163 0.26 13.82 4.04
N LEU A 164 0.07 15.02 4.58
CA LEU A 164 -0.27 15.27 6.00
C LEU A 164 -1.73 15.65 6.18
N THR A 165 -2.61 15.13 5.35
CA THR A 165 -4.05 15.36 5.45
C THR A 165 -4.74 14.36 6.38
N ASP A 166 -5.93 14.72 6.88
CA ASP A 166 -6.76 13.80 7.66
C ASP A 166 -7.50 12.83 6.72
N TRP A 167 -6.92 11.67 6.49
CA TRP A 167 -7.46 10.61 5.66
C TRP A 167 -8.74 9.96 6.22
N LEU A 168 -9.05 10.15 7.51
CA LEU A 168 -10.29 9.65 8.10
C LEU A 168 -11.50 10.56 7.85
N ARG A 169 -11.26 11.80 7.40
CA ARG A 169 -12.32 12.74 7.09
C ARG A 169 -13.05 12.32 5.80
N ARG A 170 -14.39 12.51 5.80
CA ARG A 170 -15.23 12.30 4.62
C ARG A 170 -16.10 13.52 4.32
N PRO A 171 -16.43 13.78 3.05
CA PRO A 171 -15.84 13.13 1.86
C PRO A 171 -14.37 13.48 1.68
N LEU A 172 -13.61 12.62 0.99
CA LEU A 172 -12.26 12.97 0.51
C LEU A 172 -12.38 14.07 -0.54
N THR A 173 -11.39 14.95 -0.56
CA THR A 173 -11.29 15.98 -1.61
C THR A 173 -10.75 15.36 -2.91
N GLU A 174 -11.05 15.97 -4.05
CA GLU A 174 -10.50 15.55 -5.34
C GLU A 174 -8.96 15.48 -5.32
N ASN A 175 -8.31 16.47 -4.70
CA ASN A 175 -6.84 16.46 -4.55
C ASN A 175 -6.32 15.26 -3.77
N GLN A 176 -7.04 14.83 -2.71
CA GLN A 176 -6.69 13.61 -1.96
C GLN A 176 -6.86 12.37 -2.85
N CYS A 177 -7.97 12.27 -3.57
CA CYS A 177 -8.22 11.15 -4.45
C CYS A 177 -7.17 11.06 -5.58
N GLN A 178 -6.84 12.17 -6.22
CA GLN A 178 -5.81 12.22 -7.27
C GLN A 178 -4.42 11.90 -6.70
N TYR A 179 -4.10 12.36 -5.50
CA TYR A 179 -2.85 11.99 -4.82
C TYR A 179 -2.78 10.48 -4.59
N ALA A 180 -3.81 9.90 -3.99
CA ALA A 180 -3.90 8.47 -3.71
C ALA A 180 -3.86 7.61 -4.99
N ALA A 181 -4.50 8.08 -6.08
CA ALA A 181 -4.47 7.39 -7.37
C ALA A 181 -3.04 7.31 -7.95
N VAL A 182 -2.24 8.38 -7.81
CA VAL A 182 -0.84 8.43 -8.30
C VAL A 182 0.01 7.36 -7.62
N ASP A 183 -0.23 7.05 -6.35
CA ASP A 183 0.61 6.13 -5.58
C ASP A 183 0.55 4.69 -6.14
N VAL A 184 -0.48 4.33 -6.93
CA VAL A 184 -0.58 3.00 -7.58
C VAL A 184 -0.56 3.04 -9.11
N GLU A 185 -0.86 4.20 -9.73
CA GLU A 185 -1.00 4.33 -11.19
C GLU A 185 0.19 3.78 -11.97
N TYR A 186 1.39 4.07 -11.50
CA TYR A 186 2.61 3.74 -12.23
C TYR A 186 3.36 2.51 -11.69
N LEU A 187 2.88 1.91 -10.59
CA LEU A 187 3.64 0.83 -9.92
C LEU A 187 3.81 -0.41 -10.79
N LEU A 188 2.82 -0.76 -11.61
CA LEU A 188 2.89 -1.93 -12.49
C LEU A 188 3.91 -1.72 -13.61
N GLU A 189 4.04 -0.51 -14.15
CA GLU A 189 5.06 -0.15 -15.14
C GLU A 189 6.45 -0.16 -14.52
N VAL A 190 6.61 0.51 -13.37
CA VAL A 190 7.89 0.54 -12.63
C VAL A 190 8.34 -0.87 -12.24
N HIS A 191 7.41 -1.73 -11.82
CA HIS A 191 7.71 -3.14 -11.54
C HIS A 191 8.33 -3.83 -12.75
N GLN A 192 7.76 -3.67 -13.96
CA GLN A 192 8.30 -4.30 -15.17
C GLN A 192 9.72 -3.81 -15.48
N LEU A 193 9.97 -2.50 -15.35
CA LEU A 193 11.29 -1.92 -15.58
C LEU A 193 12.32 -2.41 -14.55
N LEU A 194 11.95 -2.46 -13.28
CA LEU A 194 12.83 -2.96 -12.22
C LEU A 194 13.15 -4.45 -12.39
N VAL A 195 12.16 -5.28 -12.75
CA VAL A 195 12.38 -6.71 -13.04
C VAL A 195 13.38 -6.90 -14.18
N ALA A 196 13.27 -6.11 -15.27
CA ALA A 196 14.22 -6.17 -16.37
C ALA A 196 15.66 -5.82 -15.92
N LYS A 197 15.82 -4.74 -15.15
CA LYS A 197 17.13 -4.32 -14.60
C LYS A 197 17.70 -5.32 -13.60
N LEU A 198 16.86 -5.91 -12.75
CA LEU A 198 17.27 -6.96 -11.80
C LEU A 198 17.74 -8.21 -12.52
N ALA A 199 17.04 -8.61 -13.59
CA ALA A 199 17.43 -9.74 -14.42
C ALA A 199 18.79 -9.51 -15.10
N GLU A 200 19.00 -8.34 -15.71
CA GLU A 200 20.28 -7.94 -16.30
C GLU A 200 21.42 -7.95 -15.27
N ALA A 201 21.14 -7.49 -14.03
CA ALA A 201 22.11 -7.48 -12.94
C ALA A 201 22.29 -8.86 -12.26
N GLY A 202 21.49 -9.88 -12.59
CA GLY A 202 21.50 -11.19 -11.91
C GLY A 202 21.06 -11.12 -10.45
N ARG A 203 20.11 -10.22 -10.10
CA ARG A 203 19.72 -9.92 -8.71
C ARG A 203 18.23 -10.14 -8.42
N LEU A 204 17.52 -10.85 -9.30
CA LEU A 204 16.09 -11.16 -9.10
C LEU A 204 15.84 -11.91 -7.80
N ASP A 205 16.62 -12.97 -7.53
CA ASP A 205 16.47 -13.79 -6.32
C ASP A 205 16.75 -12.97 -5.06
N TRP A 206 17.75 -12.10 -5.06
CA TRP A 206 18.05 -11.22 -3.92
C TRP A 206 16.90 -10.26 -3.61
N SER A 207 16.27 -9.73 -4.65
CA SER A 207 15.09 -8.88 -4.49
C SER A 207 13.89 -9.66 -3.98
N ALA A 208 13.67 -10.88 -4.48
CA ALA A 208 12.60 -11.76 -4.04
C ALA A 208 12.77 -12.15 -2.56
N ASP A 209 13.98 -12.57 -2.16
CA ASP A 209 14.30 -12.90 -0.77
C ASP A 209 14.08 -11.71 0.17
N ALA A 210 14.51 -10.51 -0.23
CA ALA A 210 14.30 -9.31 0.58
C ALA A 210 12.81 -8.93 0.74
N CYS A 211 12.01 -9.11 -0.31
CA CYS A 211 10.57 -8.90 -0.25
C CYS A 211 9.89 -9.95 0.66
N GLU A 212 10.30 -11.22 0.57
CA GLU A 212 9.78 -12.28 1.44
C GLU A 212 10.17 -12.08 2.89
N ASP A 213 11.42 -11.68 3.17
CA ASP A 213 11.88 -11.32 4.51
C ASP A 213 11.06 -10.16 5.10
N LEU A 214 10.69 -9.17 4.28
CA LEU A 214 9.82 -8.07 4.72
C LEU A 214 8.40 -8.58 5.00
N ARG A 215 7.83 -9.34 4.08
CA ARG A 215 6.46 -9.86 4.14
C ARG A 215 6.21 -10.73 5.37
N THR A 216 7.21 -11.50 5.79
CA THR A 216 7.12 -12.46 6.91
C THR A 216 7.52 -11.86 8.25
N ARG A 217 7.88 -10.58 8.32
CA ARG A 217 8.20 -9.91 9.59
C ARG A 217 7.00 -9.89 10.53
N PRO A 218 7.23 -10.10 11.84
CA PRO A 218 6.16 -9.96 12.82
C PRO A 218 5.55 -8.56 12.79
N VAL A 219 4.24 -8.49 12.75
CA VAL A 219 3.48 -7.24 12.82
C VAL A 219 3.60 -6.57 14.19
N SER A 220 3.29 -5.28 14.25
CA SER A 220 3.28 -4.51 15.51
C SER A 220 2.36 -5.15 16.55
N GLY A 221 2.86 -5.30 17.77
CA GLY A 221 2.10 -5.87 18.87
C GLY A 221 2.05 -7.40 18.93
N ALA A 222 2.53 -8.13 17.92
CA ALA A 222 2.53 -9.59 17.92
C ALA A 222 3.27 -10.21 19.10
N HIS A 223 4.31 -9.54 19.60
CA HIS A 223 5.20 -10.03 20.67
C HIS A 223 5.41 -8.97 21.76
N PRO A 224 4.41 -8.72 22.64
CA PRO A 224 4.52 -7.74 23.72
C PRO A 224 5.73 -8.00 24.64
N GLU A 225 6.08 -9.26 24.86
CA GLU A 225 7.23 -9.69 25.65
C GLU A 225 8.58 -9.20 25.11
N ASN A 226 8.65 -8.90 23.80
CA ASN A 226 9.83 -8.39 23.12
C ASN A 226 9.87 -6.85 23.05
N ALA A 227 8.86 -6.15 23.54
CA ALA A 227 8.75 -4.69 23.46
C ALA A 227 9.92 -3.96 24.15
N TRP A 228 10.51 -4.58 25.18
CA TRP A 228 11.68 -4.05 25.89
C TRP A 228 12.91 -3.90 24.99
N LEU A 229 13.04 -4.69 23.92
CA LEU A 229 14.15 -4.61 22.95
C LEU A 229 14.18 -3.29 22.18
N ARG A 230 13.05 -2.56 22.15
CA ARG A 230 12.93 -1.23 21.53
C ARG A 230 13.42 -0.10 22.45
N LEU A 231 13.69 -0.39 23.73
CA LEU A 231 14.26 0.58 24.65
C LEU A 231 15.72 0.85 24.29
N LYS A 232 16.12 2.11 24.37
CA LYS A 232 17.53 2.48 24.21
C LYS A 232 18.39 1.69 25.20
N ASP A 233 19.51 1.16 24.73
CA ASP A 233 20.46 0.38 25.52
C ASP A 233 19.88 -0.86 26.20
N ALA A 234 18.74 -1.39 25.72
CA ALA A 234 18.06 -2.54 26.32
C ALA A 234 18.99 -3.74 26.53
N ARG A 235 19.86 -4.00 25.55
CA ARG A 235 20.80 -5.15 25.59
C ARG A 235 21.90 -5.01 26.63
N SER A 236 22.23 -3.79 27.08
CA SER A 236 23.25 -3.51 28.09
C SER A 236 22.71 -3.51 29.53
N LEU A 237 21.41 -3.70 29.74
CA LEU A 237 20.78 -3.73 31.05
C LEU A 237 21.29 -4.90 31.87
N ARG A 238 21.57 -4.65 33.18
CA ARG A 238 21.87 -5.70 34.15
C ARG A 238 20.69 -6.67 34.27
N PRO A 239 20.90 -7.96 34.63
CA PRO A 239 19.83 -8.96 34.62
C PRO A 239 18.58 -8.55 35.40
N SER A 240 18.72 -7.97 36.60
CA SER A 240 17.58 -7.49 37.41
C SER A 240 16.82 -6.33 36.72
N SER A 241 17.54 -5.35 36.16
CA SER A 241 16.93 -4.23 35.44
C SER A 241 16.28 -4.71 34.15
N ARG A 242 16.87 -5.72 33.49
CA ARG A 242 16.30 -6.32 32.28
C ARG A 242 14.95 -6.99 32.56
N ALA A 243 14.85 -7.77 33.64
CA ALA A 243 13.59 -8.41 34.05
C ALA A 243 12.48 -7.37 34.29
N ILE A 244 12.81 -6.28 34.98
CA ILE A 244 11.88 -5.18 35.23
C ILE A 244 11.48 -4.49 33.89
N ALA A 245 12.45 -4.21 33.04
CA ALA A 245 12.19 -3.60 31.73
C ALA A 245 11.29 -4.48 30.83
N GLN A 246 11.50 -5.80 30.84
CA GLN A 246 10.66 -6.77 30.12
C GLN A 246 9.22 -6.73 30.64
N ALA A 247 9.03 -6.82 31.96
CA ALA A 247 7.70 -6.84 32.58
C ALA A 247 6.94 -5.52 32.30
N ILE A 248 7.58 -4.36 32.51
CA ILE A 248 6.96 -3.05 32.31
C ILE A 248 6.66 -2.80 30.83
N ALA A 249 7.59 -3.13 29.92
CA ALA A 249 7.37 -2.93 28.50
C ALA A 249 6.24 -3.84 27.98
N ALA A 250 6.20 -5.11 28.37
CA ALA A 250 5.13 -6.02 28.01
C ALA A 250 3.77 -5.55 28.53
N TRP A 251 3.72 -5.12 29.80
CA TRP A 251 2.49 -4.55 30.37
C TRP A 251 2.02 -3.31 29.63
N ARG A 252 2.93 -2.38 29.29
CA ARG A 252 2.61 -1.17 28.54
C ARG A 252 2.00 -1.50 27.17
N GLU A 253 2.62 -2.42 26.42
CA GLU A 253 2.12 -2.86 25.12
C GLU A 253 0.71 -3.46 25.25
N GLN A 254 0.53 -4.43 26.16
CA GLN A 254 -0.78 -5.05 26.40
C GLN A 254 -1.85 -4.05 26.84
N ARG A 255 -1.47 -3.01 27.58
CA ARG A 255 -2.40 -1.96 27.98
C ARG A 255 -2.78 -1.04 26.84
N ALA A 256 -1.83 -0.74 25.94
CA ALA A 256 -2.03 0.14 24.80
C ALA A 256 -2.87 -0.51 23.68
N MET A 257 -2.87 -1.84 23.61
CA MET A 257 -3.67 -2.64 22.65
C MET A 257 -5.18 -2.69 23.01
N ARG A 258 -5.56 -2.35 24.23
CA ARG A 258 -6.95 -2.37 24.76
C ARG A 258 -7.65 -1.02 24.52
#